data_2ba4668b9aa7acc4911723a7042bc05c
#
_entry.id   2ba4668b9aa7acc4911723a7042bc05c
#
_cell.length_a   1.000
_cell.length_b   1.000
_cell.length_c   1.000
_cell.angle_alpha   90.00
_cell.angle_beta   90.00
_cell.angle_gamma   90.00
#
_symmetry.space_group_name_H-M   'P 1'
#
loop_
_entity.id
_entity.type
_entity.pdbx_description
1 polymer ?
#
loop_
_entity_poly.entity_id
_entity_poly.type
_entity_poly.pdbx_seq_one_letter_code
_entity_poly.pdbx_strand_id
1 'polypeptide(L)'
;ESSIKWIENNNHAVISNGPFYLETYSPESRTILVKAFEDKSYPFEIGTWSKFENMQFPSIKKINIEKIIQQGESTQIDIETEGVTSLLYFILDSEGRIQISEESEIDENKSNIKLTSDITKKLQAGTNQIKIFGISNSVLKPDIYETNFIITKEKSEIPKNEINFQNIE
;
A
#
# COMPACT_ATOMS: atom_id res chain seq x y z
N GLU A 1 -7.87 -16.53 -42.47
CA GLU A 1 -8.00 -18.00 -42.71
C GLU A 1 -8.36 -18.78 -41.46
N SER A 2 -7.75 -18.52 -40.29
CA SER A 2 -8.01 -19.25 -39.06
C SER A 2 -9.42 -19.02 -38.51
N SER A 3 -9.95 -17.80 -38.61
CA SER A 3 -11.30 -17.46 -38.14
C SER A 3 -12.40 -18.13 -38.99
N ILE A 4 -12.16 -18.28 -40.30
CA ILE A 4 -13.10 -18.97 -41.19
C ILE A 4 -13.17 -20.44 -40.82
N LYS A 5 -11.98 -21.10 -40.68
CA LYS A 5 -11.91 -22.49 -40.24
C LYS A 5 -12.57 -22.73 -38.89
N TRP A 6 -12.48 -21.76 -37.95
CA TRP A 6 -13.18 -21.83 -36.66
C TRP A 6 -14.69 -21.89 -36.87
N ILE A 7 -15.23 -20.95 -37.66
CA ILE A 7 -16.66 -20.86 -37.94
C ILE A 7 -17.18 -22.13 -38.65
N GLU A 8 -16.42 -22.66 -39.63
CA GLU A 8 -16.74 -23.88 -40.34
C GLU A 8 -16.80 -25.11 -39.40
N ASN A 9 -15.88 -25.18 -38.42
CA ASN A 9 -15.78 -26.32 -37.51
C ASN A 9 -16.80 -26.21 -36.34
N ASN A 10 -17.15 -25.01 -35.92
CA ASN A 10 -17.95 -24.79 -34.69
C ASN A 10 -19.35 -24.24 -35.01
N ASN A 11 -19.68 -23.87 -36.21
CA ASN A 11 -20.93 -23.26 -36.64
C ASN A 11 -21.29 -21.93 -35.93
N HIS A 12 -20.26 -21.25 -35.38
CA HIS A 12 -20.40 -19.93 -34.77
C HIS A 12 -19.05 -19.18 -34.74
N ALA A 13 -19.10 -17.86 -34.58
CA ALA A 13 -17.92 -16.99 -34.56
C ALA A 13 -17.47 -16.63 -33.13
N VAL A 14 -18.07 -17.19 -32.08
CA VAL A 14 -17.77 -16.85 -30.69
C VAL A 14 -16.50 -17.55 -30.26
N ILE A 15 -15.49 -16.75 -29.89
CA ILE A 15 -14.26 -17.21 -29.29
C ILE A 15 -14.23 -16.66 -27.86
N SER A 16 -14.14 -17.57 -26.89
CA SER A 16 -14.01 -17.21 -25.47
C SER A 16 -12.53 -17.19 -25.08
N ASN A 17 -12.18 -16.35 -24.12
CA ASN A 17 -10.88 -16.30 -23.47
C ASN A 17 -10.94 -16.80 -22.01
N GLY A 18 -12.06 -17.37 -21.61
CA GLY A 18 -12.31 -17.88 -20.26
C GLY A 18 -12.28 -19.41 -20.18
N PRO A 19 -12.67 -19.96 -19.00
CA PRO A 19 -12.64 -21.39 -18.73
C PRO A 19 -13.73 -22.17 -19.46
N PHE A 20 -14.61 -21.52 -20.19
CA PHE A 20 -15.69 -22.14 -20.93
C PHE A 20 -15.67 -21.71 -22.38
N TYR A 21 -16.12 -22.57 -23.28
CA TYR A 21 -16.37 -22.25 -24.66
C TYR A 21 -17.83 -22.54 -25.06
N LEU A 22 -18.31 -21.84 -26.06
CA LEU A 22 -19.63 -22.10 -26.64
C LEU A 22 -19.55 -23.36 -27.49
N GLU A 23 -20.30 -24.40 -27.15
CA GLU A 23 -20.40 -25.63 -27.93
C GLU A 23 -21.51 -25.54 -28.96
N THR A 24 -22.70 -25.11 -28.52
CA THR A 24 -23.86 -25.04 -29.38
C THR A 24 -24.68 -23.80 -29.11
N TYR A 25 -25.12 -23.16 -30.18
CA TYR A 25 -26.09 -22.08 -30.14
C TYR A 25 -27.30 -22.43 -31.03
N SER A 26 -28.48 -22.54 -30.45
CA SER A 26 -29.73 -22.84 -31.12
C SER A 26 -30.72 -21.68 -30.96
N PRO A 27 -30.75 -20.72 -31.91
CA PRO A 27 -31.61 -19.56 -31.82
C PRO A 27 -33.11 -19.91 -31.82
N GLU A 28 -33.49 -20.96 -32.51
CA GLU A 28 -34.90 -21.45 -32.60
C GLU A 28 -35.44 -21.91 -31.25
N SER A 29 -34.63 -22.67 -30.50
CA SER A 29 -34.99 -23.13 -29.15
C SER A 29 -34.55 -22.17 -28.05
N ARG A 30 -33.84 -21.08 -28.37
CA ARG A 30 -33.26 -20.11 -27.45
C ARG A 30 -32.36 -20.76 -26.41
N THR A 31 -31.58 -21.78 -26.84
CA THR A 31 -30.68 -22.53 -25.96
C THR A 31 -29.24 -22.28 -26.33
N ILE A 32 -28.40 -22.24 -25.30
CA ILE A 32 -26.96 -22.12 -25.39
C ILE A 32 -26.34 -23.26 -24.56
N LEU A 33 -25.44 -24.03 -25.14
CA LEU A 33 -24.63 -25.01 -24.42
C LEU A 33 -23.20 -24.51 -24.35
N VAL A 34 -22.67 -24.38 -23.15
CA VAL A 34 -21.29 -24.07 -22.88
C VAL A 34 -20.60 -25.28 -22.24
N LYS A 35 -19.35 -25.52 -22.63
CA LYS A 35 -18.52 -26.58 -22.05
C LYS A 35 -17.25 -25.99 -21.40
N ALA A 36 -16.72 -26.69 -20.41
CA ALA A 36 -15.42 -26.38 -19.85
C ALA A 36 -14.33 -26.58 -20.92
N PHE A 37 -13.34 -25.69 -20.95
CA PHE A 37 -12.16 -25.82 -21.78
C PHE A 37 -11.16 -26.70 -21.04
N GLU A 38 -10.99 -27.93 -21.46
CA GLU A 38 -10.15 -28.95 -20.83
C GLU A 38 -8.84 -29.21 -21.59
N ASP A 39 -8.36 -28.25 -22.37
CA ASP A 39 -7.09 -28.39 -23.07
C ASP A 39 -5.91 -28.31 -22.10
N LYS A 40 -4.87 -29.12 -22.34
CA LYS A 40 -3.65 -29.13 -21.51
C LYS A 40 -2.88 -27.81 -21.49
N SER A 41 -3.12 -26.93 -22.45
CA SER A 41 -2.54 -25.59 -22.49
C SER A 41 -3.26 -24.61 -21.56
N TYR A 42 -4.43 -24.97 -21.03
CA TYR A 42 -5.16 -24.13 -20.08
C TYR A 42 -4.53 -24.25 -18.69
N PRO A 43 -3.97 -23.15 -18.15
CA PRO A 43 -3.11 -23.21 -16.96
C PRO A 43 -3.87 -23.34 -15.63
N PHE A 44 -5.20 -23.37 -15.66
CA PHE A 44 -6.03 -23.31 -14.46
C PHE A 44 -6.77 -24.63 -14.25
N GLU A 45 -6.75 -25.13 -13.03
CA GLU A 45 -7.48 -26.31 -12.57
C GLU A 45 -8.83 -25.92 -11.95
N ILE A 46 -9.68 -26.93 -11.73
CA ILE A 46 -10.92 -26.77 -10.97
C ILE A 46 -10.57 -26.22 -9.57
N GLY A 47 -11.24 -25.16 -9.16
CA GLY A 47 -10.99 -24.51 -7.86
C GLY A 47 -9.87 -23.47 -7.86
N THR A 48 -9.12 -23.28 -8.95
CA THR A 48 -8.07 -22.24 -9.03
C THR A 48 -8.57 -20.87 -8.64
N TRP A 49 -9.81 -20.55 -8.96
CA TRP A 49 -10.42 -19.22 -8.69
C TRP A 49 -11.04 -19.11 -7.30
N SER A 50 -11.20 -20.21 -6.56
CA SER A 50 -11.79 -20.20 -5.20
C SER A 50 -10.99 -19.35 -4.21
N LYS A 51 -9.68 -19.18 -4.45
CA LYS A 51 -8.83 -18.29 -3.67
C LYS A 51 -9.29 -16.81 -3.68
N PHE A 52 -10.11 -16.41 -4.65
CA PHE A 52 -10.64 -15.05 -4.75
C PHE A 52 -12.01 -14.88 -4.09
N GLU A 53 -12.65 -15.95 -3.60
CA GLU A 53 -13.97 -15.88 -2.96
C GLU A 53 -13.92 -15.15 -1.61
N ASN A 54 -12.80 -15.24 -0.90
CA ASN A 54 -12.59 -14.64 0.42
C ASN A 54 -11.31 -13.78 0.45
N MET A 55 -11.15 -12.88 -0.52
CA MET A 55 -9.99 -11.98 -0.53
C MET A 55 -10.04 -11.00 0.63
N GLN A 56 -8.99 -11.00 1.42
CA GLN A 56 -8.79 -10.02 2.47
C GLN A 56 -8.09 -8.80 1.89
N PHE A 57 -8.78 -7.66 1.85
CA PHE A 57 -8.18 -6.40 1.42
C PHE A 57 -7.29 -5.86 2.53
N PRO A 58 -6.13 -5.26 2.17
CA PRO A 58 -5.30 -4.59 3.16
C PRO A 58 -6.05 -3.42 3.77
N SER A 59 -5.91 -3.22 5.06
CA SER A 59 -6.53 -2.11 5.80
C SER A 59 -5.62 -1.64 6.92
N ILE A 60 -5.38 -0.33 6.98
CA ILE A 60 -4.71 0.34 8.10
C ILE A 60 -5.81 0.78 9.08
N LYS A 61 -5.90 0.09 10.22
CA LYS A 61 -7.00 0.29 11.18
C LYS A 61 -6.76 1.46 12.12
N LYS A 62 -5.51 1.63 12.56
CA LYS A 62 -5.16 2.64 13.55
C LYS A 62 -3.72 3.08 13.38
N ILE A 63 -3.49 4.36 13.53
CA ILE A 63 -2.15 4.93 13.57
C ILE A 63 -2.07 5.85 14.79
N ASN A 64 -1.02 5.67 15.57
CA ASN A 64 -0.66 6.56 16.66
C ASN A 64 0.66 7.26 16.30
N ILE A 65 0.61 8.57 16.11
CA ILE A 65 1.75 9.42 15.77
C ILE A 65 1.70 10.71 16.59
N GLU A 66 2.83 11.11 17.12
CA GLU A 66 2.99 12.42 17.76
C GLU A 66 2.84 13.52 16.73
N LYS A 67 1.99 14.50 17.01
CA LYS A 67 1.72 15.60 16.08
C LYS A 67 2.80 16.68 16.09
N ILE A 68 3.60 16.75 17.13
CA ILE A 68 4.71 17.70 17.28
C ILE A 68 5.93 16.92 17.77
N ILE A 69 6.99 16.93 16.98
CA ILE A 69 8.24 16.21 17.23
C ILE A 69 9.37 17.24 17.22
N GLN A 70 10.25 17.20 18.19
CA GLN A 70 11.43 18.07 18.22
C GLN A 70 12.58 17.44 17.43
N GLN A 71 13.29 18.24 16.62
CA GLN A 71 14.51 17.76 15.94
C GLN A 71 15.48 17.19 16.97
N GLY A 72 16.04 16.00 16.69
CA GLY A 72 16.96 15.32 17.58
C GLY A 72 16.28 14.43 18.64
N GLU A 73 14.98 14.47 18.80
CA GLU A 73 14.24 13.54 19.64
C GLU A 73 13.82 12.30 18.83
N SER A 74 13.94 11.13 19.45
CA SER A 74 13.45 9.90 18.87
C SER A 74 11.96 9.73 19.18
N THR A 75 11.18 9.31 18.20
CA THR A 75 9.77 8.98 18.35
C THR A 75 9.43 7.72 17.59
N GLN A 76 8.25 7.19 17.81
CA GLN A 76 7.75 6.01 17.08
C GLN A 76 6.32 6.24 16.61
N ILE A 77 5.98 5.54 15.54
CA ILE A 77 4.64 5.51 14.95
C ILE A 77 4.14 4.09 15.05
N ASP A 78 3.11 3.87 15.87
CA ASP A 78 2.49 2.56 16.03
C ASP A 78 1.33 2.43 15.05
N ILE A 79 1.28 1.30 14.35
CA ILE A 79 0.32 1.04 13.29
C ILE A 79 -0.33 -0.32 13.53
N GLU A 80 -1.66 -0.35 13.52
CA GLU A 80 -2.45 -1.59 13.53
C GLU A 80 -3.07 -1.80 12.14
N THR A 81 -2.95 -3.00 11.62
CA THR A 81 -3.37 -3.34 10.26
C THR A 81 -4.22 -4.61 10.23
N GLU A 82 -4.84 -4.88 9.09
CA GLU A 82 -5.50 -6.14 8.78
C GLU A 82 -5.28 -6.49 7.30
N GLY A 83 -4.87 -7.73 7.01
CA GLY A 83 -4.62 -8.18 5.64
C GLY A 83 -3.44 -7.51 4.94
N VAL A 84 -2.59 -6.78 5.68
CA VAL A 84 -1.38 -6.12 5.19
C VAL A 84 -0.19 -7.05 5.39
N THR A 85 0.66 -7.21 4.38
CA THR A 85 1.88 -8.03 4.43
C THR A 85 3.16 -7.21 4.57
N SER A 86 3.14 -5.96 4.09
CA SER A 86 4.24 -5.00 4.24
C SER A 86 3.72 -3.56 4.24
N LEU A 87 4.48 -2.67 4.86
CA LEU A 87 4.21 -1.23 4.84
C LEU A 87 5.34 -0.51 4.10
N LEU A 88 4.97 0.35 3.16
CA LEU A 88 5.88 1.33 2.57
C LEU A 88 5.48 2.71 3.07
N TYR A 89 6.43 3.50 3.53
CA TYR A 89 6.12 4.86 3.99
C TYR A 89 7.05 5.92 3.42
N PHE A 90 6.50 7.11 3.26
CA PHE A 90 7.20 8.30 2.81
C PHE A 90 6.98 9.42 3.81
N ILE A 91 8.03 10.17 4.11
CA ILE A 91 7.93 11.46 4.80
C ILE A 91 8.29 12.55 3.80
N LEU A 92 7.38 13.49 3.63
CA LEU A 92 7.48 14.59 2.70
C LEU A 92 7.56 15.92 3.46
N ASP A 93 8.30 16.89 2.91
CA ASP A 93 8.31 18.26 3.42
C ASP A 93 7.06 19.04 2.98
N SER A 94 6.98 20.31 3.37
CA SER A 94 5.87 21.21 3.04
C SER A 94 5.75 21.51 1.53
N GLU A 95 6.78 21.22 0.75
CA GLU A 95 6.78 21.37 -0.72
C GLU A 95 6.48 20.06 -1.44
N GLY A 96 6.23 18.96 -0.69
CA GLY A 96 5.94 17.64 -1.23
C GLY A 96 7.17 16.85 -1.68
N ARG A 97 8.39 17.27 -1.30
CA ARG A 97 9.62 16.54 -1.61
C ARG A 97 9.82 15.41 -0.61
N ILE A 98 10.15 14.23 -1.11
CA ILE A 98 10.40 13.05 -0.29
C ILE A 98 11.71 13.24 0.47
N GLN A 99 11.64 13.20 1.79
CA GLN A 99 12.80 13.23 2.69
C GLN A 99 13.21 11.82 3.13
N ILE A 100 12.22 10.91 3.28
CA ILE A 100 12.42 9.52 3.69
C ILE A 100 11.51 8.65 2.82
N SER A 101 12.02 7.49 2.42
CA SER A 101 11.27 6.42 1.74
C SER A 101 11.82 5.09 2.22
N GLU A 102 11.05 4.37 3.03
CA GLU A 102 11.47 3.10 3.64
C GLU A 102 10.29 2.14 3.76
N GLU A 103 10.61 0.87 3.98
CA GLU A 103 9.67 -0.20 4.30
C GLU A 103 9.70 -0.51 5.79
N SER A 104 8.56 -0.96 6.31
CA SER A 104 8.44 -1.46 7.67
C SER A 104 7.80 -2.83 7.68
N GLU A 105 8.36 -3.73 8.46
CA GLU A 105 7.84 -5.09 8.64
C GLU A 105 6.58 -5.07 9.49
N ILE A 106 5.75 -6.10 9.28
CA ILE A 106 4.52 -6.32 10.05
C ILE A 106 4.70 -7.59 10.85
N ASP A 107 4.45 -7.47 12.14
CA ASP A 107 4.38 -8.58 13.07
C ASP A 107 2.97 -8.63 13.71
N GLU A 108 2.28 -9.75 13.62
CA GLU A 108 0.93 -9.96 14.16
C GLU A 108 -0.06 -8.81 13.89
N ASN A 109 -0.13 -8.32 12.64
CA ASN A 109 -0.95 -7.17 12.22
C ASN A 109 -0.54 -5.83 12.84
N LYS A 110 0.68 -5.70 13.36
CA LYS A 110 1.22 -4.47 13.92
C LYS A 110 2.55 -4.13 13.28
N SER A 111 2.83 -2.86 13.22
CA SER A 111 4.13 -2.32 12.82
C SER A 111 4.49 -1.11 13.66
N ASN A 112 5.79 -0.90 13.81
CA ASN A 112 6.35 0.23 14.53
C ASN A 112 7.43 0.89 13.70
N ILE A 113 7.16 2.09 13.21
CA ILE A 113 8.13 2.91 12.48
C ILE A 113 8.89 3.75 13.51
N LYS A 114 10.20 3.51 13.62
CA LYS A 114 11.06 4.24 14.54
C LYS A 114 11.74 5.42 13.83
N LEU A 115 11.39 6.62 14.20
CA LEU A 115 12.09 7.83 13.80
C LEU A 115 13.17 8.14 14.85
N THR A 116 14.38 7.68 14.56
CA THR A 116 15.52 7.91 15.46
C THR A 116 15.92 9.40 15.50
N SER A 117 16.70 9.79 16.52
CA SER A 117 17.26 11.14 16.65
C SER A 117 17.97 11.61 15.35
N ASP A 118 18.73 10.72 14.70
CA ASP A 118 19.44 11.05 13.46
C ASP A 118 18.48 11.28 12.27
N ILE A 119 17.36 10.58 12.25
CA ILE A 119 16.32 10.76 11.26
C ILE A 119 15.62 12.11 11.50
N THR A 120 15.16 12.37 12.72
CA THR A 120 14.43 13.60 13.04
C THR A 120 15.26 14.85 12.88
N LYS A 121 16.60 14.78 13.10
CA LYS A 121 17.54 15.88 12.80
C LYS A 121 17.59 16.26 11.33
N LYS A 122 17.39 15.29 10.43
CA LYS A 122 17.46 15.52 8.98
C LYS A 122 16.13 16.05 8.42
N LEU A 123 15.02 15.84 9.14
CA LEU A 123 13.72 16.31 8.69
C LEU A 123 13.67 17.86 8.72
N GLN A 124 13.03 18.42 7.70
CA GLN A 124 12.84 19.86 7.63
C GLN A 124 11.94 20.35 8.76
N ALA A 125 12.37 21.42 9.45
CA ALA A 125 11.55 22.07 10.45
C ALA A 125 10.30 22.68 9.80
N GLY A 126 9.15 22.54 10.47
CA GLY A 126 7.84 22.95 9.98
C GLY A 126 6.92 21.78 9.74
N THR A 127 5.92 21.96 8.88
CA THR A 127 4.94 20.93 8.57
C THR A 127 5.54 19.86 7.65
N ASN A 128 5.44 18.62 8.06
CA ASN A 128 5.78 17.44 7.27
C ASN A 128 4.53 16.58 7.11
N GLN A 129 4.48 15.79 6.03
CA GLN A 129 3.43 14.81 5.76
C GLN A 129 4.02 13.42 5.78
N ILE A 130 3.34 12.48 6.44
CA ILE A 130 3.62 11.06 6.27
C ILE A 130 2.54 10.41 5.43
N LYS A 131 2.94 9.59 4.44
CA LYS A 131 2.10 8.71 3.64
C LYS A 131 2.51 7.28 3.89
N ILE A 132 1.55 6.43 4.22
CA ILE A 132 1.77 5.03 4.52
C ILE A 132 0.90 4.20 3.59
N PHE A 133 1.50 3.22 2.93
CA PHE A 133 0.86 2.29 2.02
C PHE A 133 0.86 0.90 2.65
N GLY A 134 -0.32 0.39 2.97
CA GLY A 134 -0.52 -0.99 3.39
C GLY A 134 -0.64 -1.88 2.16
N ILE A 135 0.32 -2.77 1.95
CA ILE A 135 0.43 -3.63 0.77
C ILE A 135 0.06 -5.05 1.15
N SER A 136 -0.62 -5.75 0.25
CA SER A 136 -0.99 -7.16 0.39
C SER A 136 -0.44 -7.96 -0.79
N ASN A 137 0.01 -9.19 -0.53
CA ASN A 137 0.41 -10.12 -1.60
C ASN A 137 -0.79 -10.69 -2.37
N SER A 138 -2.01 -10.55 -1.84
CA SER A 138 -3.24 -11.09 -2.43
C SER A 138 -3.99 -10.09 -3.30
N VAL A 139 -3.79 -8.79 -3.09
CA VAL A 139 -4.55 -7.72 -3.72
C VAL A 139 -3.61 -6.59 -4.15
N LEU A 140 -3.69 -6.17 -5.41
CA LEU A 140 -2.84 -5.10 -5.96
C LEU A 140 -3.21 -3.70 -5.45
N LYS A 141 -4.42 -3.51 -4.91
CA LYS A 141 -4.85 -2.22 -4.38
C LYS A 141 -4.33 -2.03 -2.96
N PRO A 142 -3.40 -1.10 -2.71
CA PRO A 142 -2.96 -0.79 -1.35
C PRO A 142 -4.06 -0.02 -0.59
N ASP A 143 -4.00 -0.08 0.73
CA ASP A 143 -4.66 0.90 1.58
C ASP A 143 -3.68 2.05 1.85
N ILE A 144 -4.17 3.29 1.84
CA ILE A 144 -3.34 4.49 1.92
C ILE A 144 -3.80 5.35 3.10
N TYR A 145 -2.87 5.67 3.97
CA TYR A 145 -3.09 6.63 5.06
C TYR A 145 -2.14 7.82 4.93
N GLU A 146 -2.67 9.02 5.13
CA GLU A 146 -1.91 10.27 5.09
C GLU A 146 -2.23 11.13 6.30
N THR A 147 -1.20 11.71 6.91
CA THR A 147 -1.40 12.71 7.97
C THR A 147 -0.21 13.67 8.03
N ASN A 148 -0.46 14.84 8.63
CA ASN A 148 0.58 15.84 8.86
C ASN A 148 1.04 15.81 10.32
N PHE A 149 2.32 16.16 10.50
CA PHE A 149 2.95 16.40 11.78
C PHE A 149 3.94 17.57 11.67
N ILE A 150 4.36 18.11 12.79
CA ILE A 150 5.22 19.29 12.84
C ILE A 150 6.55 18.90 13.45
N ILE A 151 7.63 19.25 12.75
CA ILE A 151 9.00 19.20 13.29
C ILE A 151 9.36 20.59 13.84
N THR A 152 9.65 20.67 15.12
CA THR A 152 10.16 21.88 15.76
C THR A 152 11.69 21.87 15.78
N LYS A 153 12.31 23.05 15.70
CA LYS A 153 13.77 23.16 15.83
C LYS A 153 14.21 22.71 17.23
N GLU A 154 15.40 22.15 17.29
CA GLU A 154 16.08 21.88 18.57
C GLU A 154 16.15 23.18 19.38
N LYS A 155 15.85 23.13 20.68
CA LYS A 155 16.05 24.30 21.55
C LYS A 155 17.53 24.64 21.55
N SER A 156 17.90 25.77 20.95
CA SER A 156 19.22 26.32 21.17
C SER A 156 19.37 26.58 22.68
N GLU A 157 20.35 25.97 23.32
CA GLU A 157 20.73 26.39 24.67
C GLU A 157 21.08 27.90 24.54
N ILE A 158 20.24 28.72 25.18
CA ILE A 158 20.58 30.12 25.33
C ILE A 158 21.86 30.11 26.20
N PRO A 159 23.01 30.58 25.70
CA PRO A 159 24.18 30.67 26.53
C PRO A 159 23.81 31.50 27.75
N LYS A 160 23.93 30.93 28.95
CA LYS A 160 23.83 31.70 30.18
C LYS A 160 24.98 32.70 30.16
N ASN A 161 24.78 33.85 29.58
CA ASN A 161 25.62 35.00 29.82
C ASN A 161 25.51 35.31 31.32
N GLU A 162 26.47 34.85 32.09
CA GLU A 162 26.68 35.35 33.41
C GLU A 162 27.00 36.84 33.26
N ILE A 163 25.99 37.68 33.47
CA ILE A 163 26.19 39.10 33.64
C ILE A 163 26.92 39.29 34.96
N ASN A 164 28.22 39.42 34.87
CA ASN A 164 29.08 39.65 36.01
C ASN A 164 28.89 41.13 36.44
N PHE A 165 28.02 41.36 37.41
CA PHE A 165 27.82 42.70 38.03
C PHE A 165 28.95 42.98 39.07
N GLN A 166 30.20 42.84 38.68
CA GLN A 166 31.32 43.38 39.46
C GLN A 166 31.85 44.62 38.80
N ASN A 167 31.82 45.72 39.54
CA ASN A 167 32.35 47.08 39.31
C ASN A 167 31.37 48.11 38.79
N ILE A 168 30.58 48.61 39.74
CA ILE A 168 30.18 50.00 39.78
C ILE A 168 30.53 50.51 41.21
N GLU A 169 31.71 51.08 41.39
CA GLU A 169 32.00 52.07 42.42
C GLU A 169 31.78 53.45 41.88
#